data_b31a83b8f1589cc6ad60b2c11a93b1ac
#
_entry.id   b31a83b8f1589cc6ad60b2c11a93b1ac
#
_cell.length_a   1.000
_cell.length_b   1.000
_cell.length_c   1.000
_cell.angle_alpha   90.00
_cell.angle_beta   90.00
_cell.angle_gamma   90.00
#
_symmetry.space_group_name_H-M   'P 1'
#
loop_
_entity.id
_entity.type
_entity.pdbx_description
1 polymer ?
#
loop_
_entity_poly.entity_id
_entity_poly.type
_entity_poly.pdbx_seq_one_letter_code
_entity_poly.pdbx_strand_id
1 'polypeptide(L)'
;EVQEAPDVMTMVKFLVADGRFDYVFSGSMLGTEFKGVRSYPVGSVIEKTMRPMDFEEFCWAIGVQKSTLENIRESCRSVTPIDRYIHDAMMTNFRTYLVVGGMPEVVQRFLDTKGDLAAVRAVQNELNRQYRHDISQYAGNRALQVQEIFDQLPTQLIDGNGRFAVSSISPGARYDRNQKDFLWLVDAGVALKTNCVTEPKTPLKRTAQSPKFKLYQSDTGMLMARYPQPTAQAAYLDDSSPNLGAIYENVIAQELTAQGIPLYYYMAKKHGEVDFIADTNADSVMPFEVKSGRSYRTHAAIDAVLANAEYRISQGVVLSRSNIAQDGGTTYLPLYATYCLRDVCNLASPSTVSTIGDFSLTVHPV
;
A
#
# COMPACT_ATOMS: atom_id res chain seq x y z
N GLU A 1 -3.13 12.77 -20.35
CA GLU A 1 -2.89 13.84 -19.36
C GLU A 1 -4.02 14.88 -19.44
N VAL A 2 -5.20 14.53 -18.88
CA VAL A 2 -6.39 15.41 -18.98
C VAL A 2 -6.22 16.72 -18.19
N GLN A 3 -5.34 16.75 -17.19
CA GLN A 3 -4.99 17.97 -16.45
C GLN A 3 -4.34 19.06 -17.31
N GLU A 4 -3.68 18.68 -18.42
CA GLU A 4 -3.11 19.63 -19.39
C GLU A 4 -4.19 20.26 -20.30
N ALA A 5 -5.42 19.73 -20.26
CA ALA A 5 -6.54 20.22 -21.04
C ALA A 5 -7.80 20.43 -20.14
N PRO A 6 -7.74 21.39 -19.19
CA PRO A 6 -8.82 21.58 -18.18
C PRO A 6 -10.18 21.91 -18.79
N ASP A 7 -10.23 22.49 -19.99
CA ASP A 7 -11.48 22.76 -20.71
C ASP A 7 -12.20 21.47 -21.10
N VAL A 8 -11.49 20.37 -21.37
CA VAL A 8 -12.09 19.06 -21.65
C VAL A 8 -12.91 18.60 -20.46
N MET A 9 -12.40 18.74 -19.23
CA MET A 9 -13.14 18.38 -18.01
C MET A 9 -14.43 19.19 -17.84
N THR A 10 -14.42 20.45 -18.24
CA THR A 10 -15.64 21.29 -18.24
C THR A 10 -16.68 20.78 -19.25
N MET A 11 -16.25 20.18 -20.36
CA MET A 11 -17.11 19.67 -21.42
C MET A 11 -17.65 18.27 -21.16
N VAL A 12 -17.10 17.51 -20.19
CA VAL A 12 -17.44 16.10 -19.93
C VAL A 12 -18.95 15.89 -19.79
N LYS A 13 -19.67 16.76 -19.08
CA LYS A 13 -21.13 16.65 -18.91
C LYS A 13 -21.87 16.65 -20.26
N PHE A 14 -21.44 17.47 -21.19
CA PHE A 14 -22.04 17.56 -22.52
C PHE A 14 -21.68 16.33 -23.37
N LEU A 15 -20.44 15.85 -23.26
CA LEU A 15 -19.99 14.65 -23.94
C LEU A 15 -20.74 13.41 -23.47
N VAL A 16 -20.95 13.27 -22.16
CA VAL A 16 -21.72 12.19 -21.58
C VAL A 16 -23.20 12.29 -21.96
N ALA A 17 -23.78 13.49 -21.97
CA ALA A 17 -25.17 13.72 -22.37
C ALA A 17 -25.42 13.43 -23.87
N ASP A 18 -24.42 13.59 -24.74
CA ASP A 18 -24.47 13.26 -26.17
C ASP A 18 -24.65 11.73 -26.40
N GLY A 19 -24.08 10.90 -25.50
CA GLY A 19 -24.32 9.45 -25.43
C GLY A 19 -23.78 8.61 -26.59
N ARG A 20 -22.93 9.20 -27.47
CA ARG A 20 -22.36 8.50 -28.64
C ARG A 20 -21.17 7.63 -28.30
N PHE A 21 -20.46 7.93 -27.19
CA PHE A 21 -19.22 7.27 -26.82
C PHE A 21 -19.13 7.11 -25.30
N ASP A 22 -18.41 6.09 -24.86
CA ASP A 22 -17.89 5.96 -23.52
C ASP A 22 -16.53 6.66 -23.45
N TYR A 23 -16.38 7.58 -22.50
CA TYR A 23 -15.17 8.39 -22.39
C TYR A 23 -14.32 7.92 -21.22
N VAL A 24 -13.03 7.70 -21.47
CA VAL A 24 -12.02 7.39 -20.46
C VAL A 24 -10.96 8.48 -20.50
N PHE A 25 -10.73 9.10 -19.35
CA PHE A 25 -9.71 10.13 -19.19
C PHE A 25 -8.63 9.61 -18.25
N SER A 26 -7.37 9.88 -18.52
CA SER A 26 -6.25 9.54 -17.65
C SER A 26 -5.40 10.77 -17.34
N GLY A 27 -4.75 10.74 -16.20
CA GLY A 27 -3.79 11.76 -15.77
C GLY A 27 -3.06 11.32 -14.51
N SER A 28 -1.77 11.64 -14.47
CA SER A 28 -0.89 11.25 -13.36
C SER A 28 -1.10 12.07 -12.09
N MET A 29 -1.69 13.27 -12.20
CA MET A 29 -1.79 14.27 -11.12
C MET A 29 -3.23 14.72 -10.84
N LEU A 30 -4.22 13.89 -11.13
CA LEU A 30 -5.64 14.26 -11.02
C LEU A 30 -6.07 14.66 -9.60
N GLY A 31 -5.40 14.14 -8.56
CA GLY A 31 -5.67 14.51 -7.16
C GLY A 31 -5.13 15.88 -6.76
N THR A 32 -4.13 16.42 -7.47
CA THR A 32 -3.40 17.63 -7.03
C THR A 32 -3.69 18.86 -7.88
N GLU A 33 -4.05 18.73 -9.15
CA GLU A 33 -3.99 19.85 -10.12
C GLU A 33 -5.19 19.92 -11.07
N PHE A 34 -6.39 20.15 -10.57
CA PHE A 34 -7.47 20.73 -11.41
C PHE A 34 -7.47 22.27 -11.35
N LYS A 35 -6.28 22.90 -11.37
CA LYS A 35 -6.19 24.36 -11.50
C LYS A 35 -6.69 24.77 -12.88
N GLY A 36 -7.76 25.56 -12.92
CA GLY A 36 -8.33 26.07 -14.17
C GLY A 36 -9.60 25.39 -14.65
N VAL A 37 -10.04 24.27 -14.06
CA VAL A 37 -11.35 23.69 -14.36
C VAL A 37 -12.45 24.59 -13.81
N ARG A 38 -13.26 25.18 -14.69
CA ARG A 38 -14.37 26.07 -14.32
C ARG A 38 -15.52 25.33 -13.63
N SER A 39 -15.73 24.07 -13.97
CA SER A 39 -16.78 23.22 -13.39
C SER A 39 -16.37 21.76 -13.43
N TYR A 40 -16.24 21.14 -12.27
CA TYR A 40 -16.00 19.69 -12.19
C TYR A 40 -17.29 18.91 -12.55
N PRO A 41 -17.24 17.86 -13.36
CA PRO A 41 -18.42 17.14 -13.84
C PRO A 41 -19.00 16.17 -12.80
N VAL A 42 -19.39 16.68 -11.62
CA VAL A 42 -19.98 15.87 -10.53
C VAL A 42 -21.19 15.10 -11.05
N GLY A 43 -21.22 13.79 -10.75
CA GLY A 43 -22.29 12.89 -11.18
C GLY A 43 -22.18 12.36 -12.62
N SER A 44 -21.18 12.81 -13.40
CA SER A 44 -20.97 12.37 -14.78
C SER A 44 -19.62 11.63 -14.96
N VAL A 45 -18.85 11.47 -13.90
CA VAL A 45 -17.57 10.75 -13.92
C VAL A 45 -17.46 9.80 -12.74
N ILE A 46 -16.79 8.68 -12.96
CA ILE A 46 -16.36 7.74 -11.93
C ILE A 46 -14.84 7.77 -11.90
N GLU A 47 -14.27 8.13 -10.76
CA GLU A 47 -12.83 8.15 -10.58
C GLU A 47 -12.33 6.78 -10.16
N LYS A 48 -11.26 6.33 -10.80
CA LYS A 48 -10.52 5.11 -10.47
C LYS A 48 -9.04 5.44 -10.33
N THR A 49 -8.44 5.09 -9.20
CA THR A 49 -7.00 5.24 -9.00
C THR A 49 -6.28 3.99 -9.50
N MET A 50 -5.42 4.16 -10.51
CA MET A 50 -4.47 3.12 -10.91
C MET A 50 -3.36 3.07 -9.88
N ARG A 51 -3.15 1.90 -9.31
CA ARG A 51 -2.08 1.63 -8.34
C ARG A 51 -1.03 0.72 -8.97
N PRO A 52 0.19 0.63 -8.41
CA PRO A 52 1.09 -0.46 -8.74
C PRO A 52 0.37 -1.81 -8.58
N MET A 53 0.76 -2.81 -9.36
CA MET A 53 0.24 -4.17 -9.24
C MET A 53 0.37 -4.64 -7.79
N ASP A 54 -0.68 -5.22 -7.25
CA ASP A 54 -0.62 -5.94 -5.99
C ASP A 54 0.07 -7.31 -6.15
N PHE A 55 0.23 -8.04 -5.06
CA PHE A 55 0.90 -9.33 -5.11
C PHE A 55 0.12 -10.38 -5.93
N GLU A 56 -1.21 -10.32 -5.94
CA GLU A 56 -2.03 -11.22 -6.75
C GLU A 56 -1.81 -10.95 -8.26
N GLU A 57 -1.85 -9.70 -8.68
CA GLU A 57 -1.58 -9.28 -10.07
C GLU A 57 -0.15 -9.60 -10.50
N PHE A 58 0.82 -9.38 -9.61
CA PHE A 58 2.20 -9.80 -9.83
C PHE A 58 2.32 -11.31 -10.04
N CYS A 59 1.65 -12.11 -9.22
CA CYS A 59 1.60 -13.57 -9.37
C CYS A 59 1.02 -13.98 -10.74
N TRP A 60 -0.02 -13.32 -11.21
CA TRP A 60 -0.56 -13.57 -12.56
C TRP A 60 0.47 -13.25 -13.64
N ALA A 61 1.16 -12.13 -13.51
CA ALA A 61 2.18 -11.72 -14.48
C ALA A 61 3.34 -12.73 -14.59
N ILE A 62 3.75 -13.34 -13.47
CA ILE A 62 4.80 -14.38 -13.46
C ILE A 62 4.28 -15.81 -13.72
N GLY A 63 2.99 -15.97 -14.06
CA GLY A 63 2.39 -17.23 -14.49
C GLY A 63 1.85 -18.13 -13.38
N VAL A 64 1.66 -17.63 -12.16
CA VAL A 64 0.97 -18.38 -11.09
C VAL A 64 -0.50 -18.57 -11.47
N GLN A 65 -0.99 -19.81 -11.35
CA GLN A 65 -2.38 -20.14 -11.69
C GLN A 65 -3.36 -19.46 -10.74
N LYS A 66 -4.45 -18.88 -11.28
CA LYS A 66 -5.52 -18.26 -10.47
C LYS A 66 -6.11 -19.21 -9.44
N SER A 67 -6.26 -20.51 -9.81
CA SER A 67 -6.75 -21.53 -8.90
C SER A 67 -5.85 -21.74 -7.68
N THR A 68 -4.52 -21.59 -7.83
CA THR A 68 -3.59 -21.67 -6.70
C THR A 68 -3.85 -20.53 -5.70
N LEU A 69 -4.02 -19.31 -6.20
CA LEU A 69 -4.31 -18.14 -5.36
C LEU A 69 -5.67 -18.27 -4.67
N GLU A 70 -6.70 -18.78 -5.37
CA GLU A 70 -8.01 -19.02 -4.77
C GLU A 70 -7.97 -20.11 -3.69
N ASN A 71 -7.22 -21.20 -3.91
CA ASN A 71 -7.02 -22.24 -2.90
C ASN A 71 -6.30 -21.69 -1.65
N ILE A 72 -5.32 -20.80 -1.82
CA ILE A 72 -4.65 -20.11 -0.71
C ILE A 72 -5.65 -19.24 0.06
N ARG A 73 -6.48 -18.47 -0.65
CA ARG A 73 -7.52 -17.63 -0.06
C ARG A 73 -8.49 -18.46 0.79
N GLU A 74 -8.94 -19.60 0.27
CA GLU A 74 -9.81 -20.51 0.99
C GLU A 74 -9.12 -21.15 2.20
N SER A 75 -7.84 -21.52 2.08
CA SER A 75 -7.04 -21.99 3.20
C SER A 75 -6.91 -20.94 4.31
N CYS A 76 -6.76 -19.65 3.94
CA CYS A 76 -6.75 -18.55 4.91
C CYS A 76 -8.11 -18.38 5.60
N ARG A 77 -9.23 -18.51 4.88
CA ARG A 77 -10.59 -18.44 5.47
C ARG A 77 -10.87 -19.59 6.44
N SER A 78 -10.48 -20.79 6.05
CA SER A 78 -10.68 -22.01 6.86
C SER A 78 -9.60 -22.24 7.92
N VAL A 79 -8.61 -21.36 8.01
CA VAL A 79 -7.44 -21.48 8.88
C VAL A 79 -6.75 -22.85 8.73
N THR A 80 -6.62 -23.29 7.49
CA THR A 80 -6.00 -24.59 7.15
C THR A 80 -4.58 -24.37 6.61
N PRO A 81 -3.55 -25.08 7.14
CA PRO A 81 -2.20 -24.94 6.61
C PRO A 81 -2.11 -25.27 5.13
N ILE A 82 -1.35 -24.45 4.41
CA ILE A 82 -1.06 -24.62 2.98
C ILE A 82 -0.01 -25.73 2.83
N ASP A 83 -0.11 -26.53 1.76
CA ASP A 83 0.93 -27.51 1.42
C ASP A 83 2.31 -26.86 1.42
N ARG A 84 3.30 -27.54 2.01
CA ARG A 84 4.63 -26.98 2.24
C ARG A 84 5.30 -26.52 0.94
N TYR A 85 5.16 -27.30 -0.13
CA TYR A 85 5.78 -26.96 -1.42
C TYR A 85 5.17 -25.68 -2.00
N ILE A 86 3.85 -25.52 -1.92
CA ILE A 86 3.15 -24.31 -2.37
C ILE A 86 3.54 -23.13 -1.48
N HIS A 87 3.60 -23.33 -0.16
CA HIS A 87 4.01 -22.29 0.79
C HIS A 87 5.43 -21.78 0.48
N ASP A 88 6.40 -22.65 0.31
CA ASP A 88 7.78 -22.30 0.04
C ASP A 88 7.93 -21.57 -1.32
N ALA A 89 7.19 -22.02 -2.34
CA ALA A 89 7.15 -21.39 -3.65
C ALA A 89 6.54 -19.97 -3.58
N MET A 90 5.42 -19.80 -2.87
CA MET A 90 4.77 -18.51 -2.71
C MET A 90 5.61 -17.53 -1.86
N MET A 91 6.31 -18.01 -0.84
CA MET A 91 7.29 -17.19 -0.09
C MET A 91 8.43 -16.71 -1.00
N THR A 92 8.88 -17.55 -1.94
CA THR A 92 9.89 -17.15 -2.94
C THR A 92 9.34 -16.08 -3.89
N ASN A 93 8.13 -16.24 -4.39
CA ASN A 93 7.47 -15.23 -5.22
C ASN A 93 7.28 -13.91 -4.45
N PHE A 94 6.91 -13.98 -3.18
CA PHE A 94 6.76 -12.78 -2.35
C PHE A 94 8.09 -12.03 -2.13
N ARG A 95 9.20 -12.75 -1.90
CA ARG A 95 10.54 -12.14 -1.87
C ARG A 95 10.92 -11.49 -3.19
N THR A 96 10.56 -12.12 -4.31
CA THR A 96 10.76 -11.52 -5.64
C THR A 96 9.97 -10.22 -5.76
N TYR A 97 8.71 -10.22 -5.32
CA TYR A 97 7.86 -9.03 -5.33
C TYR A 97 8.41 -7.91 -4.43
N LEU A 98 8.99 -8.21 -3.26
CA LEU A 98 9.65 -7.20 -2.42
C LEU A 98 10.76 -6.45 -3.16
N VAL A 99 11.45 -7.10 -4.09
CA VAL A 99 12.57 -6.52 -4.83
C VAL A 99 12.12 -5.88 -6.14
N VAL A 100 11.21 -6.53 -6.86
CA VAL A 100 10.71 -6.05 -8.16
C VAL A 100 9.65 -4.97 -7.98
N GLY A 101 8.73 -5.15 -7.02
CA GLY A 101 7.56 -4.30 -6.85
C GLY A 101 6.45 -4.59 -7.85
N GLY A 102 5.47 -3.68 -7.88
CA GLY A 102 4.28 -3.77 -8.74
C GLY A 102 4.24 -2.76 -9.88
N MET A 103 5.31 -1.97 -10.12
CA MET A 103 5.32 -1.05 -11.27
C MET A 103 5.35 -1.85 -12.58
N PRO A 104 4.32 -1.68 -13.48
CA PRO A 104 4.19 -2.54 -14.68
C PRO A 104 5.44 -2.59 -15.56
N GLU A 105 6.10 -1.45 -15.77
CA GLU A 105 7.34 -1.38 -16.56
C GLU A 105 8.48 -2.19 -15.92
N VAL A 106 8.56 -2.18 -14.59
CA VAL A 106 9.57 -2.92 -13.83
C VAL A 106 9.29 -4.43 -13.88
N VAL A 107 8.02 -4.81 -13.72
CA VAL A 107 7.57 -6.22 -13.83
C VAL A 107 7.83 -6.74 -15.25
N GLN A 108 7.51 -5.96 -16.29
CA GLN A 108 7.79 -6.32 -17.67
C GLN A 108 9.30 -6.51 -17.90
N ARG A 109 10.14 -5.60 -17.36
CA ARG A 109 11.61 -5.73 -17.45
C ARG A 109 12.11 -7.00 -16.78
N PHE A 110 11.56 -7.35 -15.61
CA PHE A 110 11.89 -8.60 -14.91
C PHE A 110 11.61 -9.84 -15.78
N LEU A 111 10.44 -9.87 -16.44
CA LEU A 111 10.04 -10.95 -17.32
C LEU A 111 10.93 -11.03 -18.58
N ASP A 112 11.14 -9.91 -19.26
CA ASP A 112 11.91 -9.84 -20.51
C ASP A 112 13.37 -10.27 -20.32
N THR A 113 13.94 -9.94 -19.15
CA THR A 113 15.33 -10.26 -18.81
C THR A 113 15.48 -11.58 -18.04
N LYS A 114 14.38 -12.34 -17.87
CA LYS A 114 14.36 -13.63 -17.17
C LYS A 114 14.94 -13.51 -15.75
N GLY A 115 14.62 -12.42 -15.04
CA GLY A 115 14.99 -12.22 -13.65
C GLY A 115 16.30 -11.47 -13.41
N ASP A 116 16.82 -10.70 -14.38
CA ASP A 116 18.01 -9.86 -14.15
C ASP A 116 17.66 -8.68 -13.24
N LEU A 117 18.01 -8.81 -11.96
CA LEU A 117 17.76 -7.77 -10.95
C LEU A 117 18.57 -6.47 -11.17
N ALA A 118 19.67 -6.51 -11.93
CA ALA A 118 20.42 -5.30 -12.26
C ALA A 118 19.64 -4.46 -13.31
N ALA A 119 19.06 -5.13 -14.31
CA ALA A 119 18.20 -4.51 -15.30
C ALA A 119 16.90 -3.95 -14.67
N VAL A 120 16.29 -4.70 -13.74
CA VAL A 120 15.14 -4.26 -12.93
C VAL A 120 15.47 -2.97 -12.17
N ARG A 121 16.59 -2.97 -11.43
CA ARG A 121 17.02 -1.81 -10.65
C ARG A 121 17.29 -0.57 -11.51
N ALA A 122 17.80 -0.74 -12.72
CA ALA A 122 18.02 0.38 -13.64
C ALA A 122 16.70 1.09 -13.97
N VAL A 123 15.62 0.34 -14.25
CA VAL A 123 14.29 0.91 -14.51
C VAL A 123 13.72 1.58 -13.25
N GLN A 124 13.81 0.93 -12.08
CA GLN A 124 13.35 1.51 -10.82
C GLN A 124 14.06 2.84 -10.49
N ASN A 125 15.37 2.92 -10.73
CA ASN A 125 16.13 4.15 -10.53
C ASN A 125 15.70 5.25 -11.51
N GLU A 126 15.36 4.90 -12.73
CA GLU A 126 14.83 5.87 -13.72
C GLU A 126 13.47 6.40 -13.28
N LEU A 127 12.55 5.54 -12.87
CA LEU A 127 11.23 5.94 -12.35
C LEU A 127 11.35 6.82 -11.09
N ASN A 128 12.28 6.50 -10.17
CA ASN A 128 12.55 7.35 -9.00
C ASN A 128 13.08 8.75 -9.40
N ARG A 129 13.87 8.85 -10.48
CA ARG A 129 14.30 10.15 -11.03
C ARG A 129 13.13 10.91 -11.65
N GLN A 130 12.22 10.21 -12.34
CA GLN A 130 11.02 10.82 -12.90
C GLN A 130 10.11 11.37 -11.80
N TYR A 131 9.88 10.64 -10.69
CA TYR A 131 9.15 11.17 -9.54
C TYR A 131 9.77 12.46 -8.98
N ARG A 132 11.11 12.53 -8.89
CA ARG A 132 11.79 13.77 -8.46
C ARG A 132 11.61 14.90 -9.45
N HIS A 133 11.60 14.60 -10.74
CA HIS A 133 11.34 15.58 -11.77
C HIS A 133 9.91 16.13 -11.68
N ASP A 134 8.92 15.26 -11.54
CA ASP A 134 7.52 15.64 -11.38
C ASP A 134 7.30 16.50 -10.11
N ILE A 135 7.96 16.16 -9.01
CA ILE A 135 7.95 16.99 -7.79
C ILE A 135 8.48 18.39 -8.12
N SER A 136 9.60 18.49 -8.86
CA SER A 136 10.19 19.78 -9.24
C SER A 136 9.27 20.60 -10.11
N GLN A 137 8.56 19.96 -11.01
CA GLN A 137 7.67 20.60 -11.98
C GLN A 137 6.35 21.05 -11.37
N TYR A 138 5.71 20.15 -10.56
CA TYR A 138 4.32 20.33 -10.16
C TYR A 138 4.13 20.80 -8.70
N ALA A 139 5.13 20.65 -7.82
CA ALA A 139 4.99 21.10 -6.42
C ALA A 139 5.21 22.61 -6.22
N GLY A 140 5.47 23.36 -7.29
CA GLY A 140 5.59 24.82 -7.30
C GLY A 140 6.69 25.34 -6.35
N ASN A 141 6.36 26.35 -5.56
CA ASN A 141 7.30 26.97 -4.61
C ASN A 141 7.63 26.08 -3.39
N ARG A 142 7.00 24.91 -3.27
CA ARG A 142 7.25 23.93 -2.21
C ARG A 142 8.08 22.73 -2.69
N ALA A 143 8.53 22.73 -3.94
CA ALA A 143 9.23 21.60 -4.56
C ALA A 143 10.42 21.08 -3.72
N LEU A 144 11.24 21.96 -3.17
CA LEU A 144 12.39 21.59 -2.35
C LEU A 144 11.97 20.83 -1.06
N GLN A 145 10.90 21.27 -0.39
CA GLN A 145 10.38 20.62 0.81
C GLN A 145 9.78 19.25 0.49
N VAL A 146 9.02 19.16 -0.61
CA VAL A 146 8.42 17.90 -1.06
C VAL A 146 9.51 16.90 -1.47
N GLN A 147 10.57 17.36 -2.17
CA GLN A 147 11.73 16.52 -2.51
C GLN A 147 12.43 16.02 -1.26
N GLU A 148 12.67 16.89 -0.27
CA GLU A 148 13.32 16.51 0.98
C GLU A 148 12.52 15.42 1.71
N ILE A 149 11.19 15.56 1.80
CA ILE A 149 10.31 14.52 2.38
C ILE A 149 10.44 13.21 1.58
N PHE A 150 10.36 13.28 0.26
CA PHE A 150 10.51 12.11 -0.60
C PHE A 150 11.85 11.43 -0.39
N ASP A 151 12.96 12.19 -0.36
CA ASP A 151 14.31 11.65 -0.22
C ASP A 151 14.54 10.99 1.14
N GLN A 152 13.91 11.48 2.20
CA GLN A 152 14.03 10.92 3.54
C GLN A 152 13.17 9.67 3.79
N LEU A 153 12.21 9.33 2.92
CA LEU A 153 11.32 8.18 3.12
C LEU A 153 12.05 6.89 3.54
N PRO A 154 13.11 6.43 2.84
CA PRO A 154 13.77 5.18 3.21
C PRO A 154 14.42 5.23 4.58
N THR A 155 15.03 6.37 4.94
CA THR A 155 15.70 6.55 6.22
C THR A 155 14.72 6.62 7.37
N GLN A 156 13.61 7.37 7.21
CA GLN A 156 12.57 7.51 8.23
C GLN A 156 11.86 6.19 8.55
N LEU A 157 11.77 5.29 7.59
CA LEU A 157 11.20 3.96 7.80
C LEU A 157 12.13 3.05 8.62
N ILE A 158 13.45 3.21 8.50
CA ILE A 158 14.43 2.41 9.27
C ILE A 158 14.60 2.97 10.68
N ASP A 159 14.60 4.31 10.82
CA ASP A 159 14.91 4.99 12.07
C ASP A 159 13.75 4.90 13.06
N GLY A 160 14.03 4.39 14.25
CA GLY A 160 13.09 4.33 15.36
C GLY A 160 11.88 3.43 15.09
N ASN A 161 10.67 3.97 15.27
CA ASN A 161 9.40 3.23 15.11
C ASN A 161 8.74 3.49 13.75
N GLY A 162 9.50 3.81 12.69
CA GLY A 162 8.97 4.11 11.36
C GLY A 162 8.10 5.38 11.28
N ARG A 163 7.98 6.16 12.36
CA ARG A 163 7.24 7.42 12.35
C ARG A 163 8.03 8.52 11.69
N PHE A 164 7.36 9.27 10.82
CA PHE A 164 8.02 10.37 10.14
C PHE A 164 8.34 11.52 11.12
N ALA A 165 9.63 11.80 11.34
CA ALA A 165 10.11 12.91 12.16
C ALA A 165 10.06 14.20 11.35
N VAL A 166 8.99 14.97 11.46
CA VAL A 166 8.82 16.24 10.70
C VAL A 166 9.99 17.22 10.91
N SER A 167 10.63 17.20 12.09
CA SER A 167 11.81 18.02 12.39
C SER A 167 13.05 17.70 11.54
N SER A 168 13.07 16.53 10.85
CA SER A 168 14.17 16.16 9.97
C SER A 168 14.18 16.94 8.65
N ILE A 169 13.01 17.45 8.21
CA ILE A 169 12.90 18.21 6.94
C ILE A 169 13.74 19.50 6.99
N SER A 170 13.64 20.22 8.09
CA SER A 170 14.42 21.45 8.32
C SER A 170 14.37 21.86 9.79
N PRO A 171 15.36 22.65 10.28
CA PRO A 171 15.30 23.18 11.64
C PRO A 171 14.00 23.94 11.92
N GLY A 172 13.26 23.49 12.96
CA GLY A 172 11.97 24.10 13.34
C GLY A 172 10.78 23.73 12.46
N ALA A 173 10.90 22.73 11.57
CA ALA A 173 9.76 22.21 10.80
C ALA A 173 8.69 21.66 11.76
N ARG A 174 7.42 21.98 11.45
CA ARG A 174 6.24 21.51 12.18
C ARG A 174 5.23 20.94 11.21
N TYR A 175 4.46 19.94 11.65
CA TYR A 175 3.46 19.29 10.82
C TYR A 175 2.48 20.28 10.19
N ASP A 176 1.93 21.20 10.97
CA ASP A 176 0.90 22.15 10.48
C ASP A 176 1.36 23.01 9.31
N ARG A 177 2.67 23.32 9.25
CA ARG A 177 3.28 24.11 8.16
C ARG A 177 3.61 23.28 6.93
N ASN A 178 3.84 21.98 7.12
CA ASN A 178 4.30 21.07 6.05
C ASN A 178 3.20 20.05 5.66
N GLN A 179 2.00 20.13 6.23
CA GLN A 179 0.91 19.19 5.96
C GLN A 179 0.61 19.07 4.47
N LYS A 180 0.60 20.18 3.74
CA LYS A 180 0.33 20.21 2.31
C LYS A 180 1.40 19.46 1.49
N ASP A 181 2.64 19.46 1.95
CA ASP A 181 3.75 18.79 1.27
C ASP A 181 3.62 17.26 1.38
N PHE A 182 3.21 16.77 2.55
CA PHE A 182 2.90 15.34 2.74
C PHE A 182 1.68 14.92 1.92
N LEU A 183 0.62 15.74 1.95
CA LEU A 183 -0.59 15.47 1.17
C LEU A 183 -0.29 15.47 -0.33
N TRP A 184 0.58 16.34 -0.79
CA TRP A 184 0.99 16.37 -2.19
C TRP A 184 1.57 15.01 -2.64
N LEU A 185 2.49 14.42 -1.87
CA LEU A 185 3.06 13.10 -2.18
C LEU A 185 2.02 11.96 -2.15
N VAL A 186 1.04 12.07 -1.26
CA VAL A 186 -0.05 11.09 -1.17
C VAL A 186 -1.00 11.22 -2.36
N ASP A 187 -1.41 12.45 -2.68
CA ASP A 187 -2.33 12.74 -3.76
C ASP A 187 -1.70 12.47 -5.15
N ALA A 188 -0.37 12.67 -5.26
CA ALA A 188 0.41 12.27 -6.43
C ALA A 188 0.61 10.74 -6.55
N GLY A 189 0.14 9.95 -5.57
CA GLY A 189 0.28 8.50 -5.60
C GLY A 189 1.70 7.98 -5.35
N VAL A 190 2.61 8.83 -4.85
CA VAL A 190 4.02 8.48 -4.62
C VAL A 190 4.23 7.90 -3.22
N ALA A 191 3.41 8.32 -2.25
CA ALA A 191 3.51 7.88 -0.87
C ALA A 191 2.16 7.44 -0.28
N LEU A 192 2.21 6.59 0.75
CA LEU A 192 1.07 6.11 1.51
C LEU A 192 1.19 6.60 2.94
N LYS A 193 0.17 7.30 3.42
CA LYS A 193 0.15 7.86 4.78
C LYS A 193 -0.68 7.00 5.72
N THR A 194 -0.06 6.54 6.80
CA THR A 194 -0.70 5.76 7.86
C THR A 194 -0.81 6.59 9.14
N ASN A 195 -2.04 6.91 9.55
CA ASN A 195 -2.26 7.77 10.71
C ASN A 195 -2.33 6.97 12.01
N CYS A 196 -1.77 7.53 13.10
CA CYS A 196 -1.94 6.98 14.44
C CYS A 196 -3.38 7.19 14.94
N VAL A 197 -4.01 6.15 15.48
CA VAL A 197 -5.26 6.28 16.22
C VAL A 197 -4.99 6.29 17.72
N THR A 198 -5.80 7.04 18.48
CA THR A 198 -5.68 7.11 19.95
C THR A 198 -6.42 5.99 20.66
N GLU A 199 -7.43 5.44 20.01
CA GLU A 199 -8.22 4.30 20.50
C GLU A 199 -8.49 3.35 19.35
N PRO A 200 -8.32 2.02 19.56
CA PRO A 200 -8.60 1.01 18.55
C PRO A 200 -10.11 0.66 18.55
N LYS A 201 -10.95 1.63 18.22
CA LYS A 201 -12.42 1.51 18.18
C LYS A 201 -12.96 2.05 16.87
N THR A 202 -13.91 1.33 16.27
CA THR A 202 -14.59 1.74 15.03
C THR A 202 -15.49 2.98 15.27
N PRO A 203 -15.63 3.90 14.34
CA PRO A 203 -14.79 4.04 13.14
C PRO A 203 -13.43 4.65 13.48
N LEU A 204 -12.35 4.03 13.04
CA LEU A 204 -10.96 4.44 13.36
C LEU A 204 -10.66 5.89 12.98
N LYS A 205 -11.28 6.37 11.90
CA LYS A 205 -11.13 7.76 11.44
C LYS A 205 -11.45 8.80 12.54
N ARG A 206 -12.34 8.47 13.47
CA ARG A 206 -12.75 9.37 14.57
C ARG A 206 -11.59 9.71 15.51
N THR A 207 -10.69 8.78 15.74
CA THR A 207 -9.57 8.91 16.69
C THR A 207 -8.22 9.07 16.01
N ALA A 208 -8.19 9.21 14.69
CA ALA A 208 -6.97 9.41 13.92
C ALA A 208 -6.32 10.77 14.22
N GLN A 209 -5.02 10.76 14.51
CA GLN A 209 -4.21 11.94 14.81
C GLN A 209 -3.36 12.33 13.61
N SER A 210 -3.61 13.49 13.02
CA SER A 210 -2.87 13.98 11.86
C SER A 210 -1.36 14.18 12.08
N PRO A 211 -0.88 14.70 13.24
CA PRO A 211 0.55 14.97 13.40
C PRO A 211 1.39 13.71 13.72
N LYS A 212 0.73 12.56 14.01
CA LYS A 212 1.41 11.29 14.25
C LYS A 212 1.10 10.34 13.12
N PHE A 213 2.07 10.09 12.27
CA PHE A 213 1.88 9.25 11.09
C PHE A 213 3.18 8.54 10.70
N LYS A 214 3.02 7.46 9.94
CA LYS A 214 4.07 6.84 9.14
C LYS A 214 3.84 7.21 7.68
N LEU A 215 4.93 7.22 6.90
CA LEU A 215 4.87 7.49 5.47
C LEU A 215 5.62 6.38 4.75
N TYR A 216 4.89 5.58 3.97
CA TYR A 216 5.43 4.50 3.15
C TYR A 216 5.53 4.94 1.69
N GLN A 217 6.39 4.31 0.92
CA GLN A 217 6.40 4.48 -0.53
C GLN A 217 5.29 3.64 -1.15
N SER A 218 4.63 4.16 -2.20
CA SER A 218 3.48 3.50 -2.82
C SER A 218 3.80 2.16 -3.49
N ASP A 219 5.08 1.92 -3.80
CA ASP A 219 5.57 0.67 -4.36
C ASP A 219 6.83 0.19 -3.63
N THR A 220 6.83 -1.08 -3.23
CA THR A 220 7.91 -1.66 -2.43
C THR A 220 9.21 -1.84 -3.25
N GLY A 221 9.13 -2.14 -4.55
CA GLY A 221 10.30 -2.24 -5.42
C GLY A 221 10.96 -0.89 -5.64
N MET A 222 10.14 0.17 -5.77
CA MET A 222 10.64 1.55 -5.85
C MET A 222 11.34 1.97 -4.56
N LEU A 223 10.83 1.56 -3.39
CA LEU A 223 11.51 1.73 -2.12
C LEU A 223 12.81 0.93 -2.06
N MET A 224 12.77 -0.36 -2.43
CA MET A 224 13.93 -1.25 -2.42
C MET A 224 15.09 -0.71 -3.28
N ALA A 225 14.79 -0.08 -4.42
CA ALA A 225 15.81 0.53 -5.28
C ALA A 225 16.58 1.68 -4.60
N ARG A 226 16.03 2.26 -3.55
CA ARG A 226 16.64 3.37 -2.79
C ARG A 226 17.53 2.88 -1.64
N TYR A 227 17.51 1.57 -1.34
CA TYR A 227 18.47 0.93 -0.43
C TYR A 227 19.71 0.45 -1.19
N PRO A 228 20.83 0.20 -0.48
CA PRO A 228 22.02 -0.40 -1.09
C PRO A 228 21.70 -1.73 -1.80
N GLN A 229 22.38 -2.01 -2.91
CA GLN A 229 22.15 -3.24 -3.68
C GLN A 229 22.29 -4.53 -2.84
N PRO A 230 23.23 -4.66 -1.88
CA PRO A 230 23.28 -5.83 -1.01
C PRO A 230 22.00 -6.07 -0.21
N THR A 231 21.25 -5.02 0.15
CA THR A 231 19.95 -5.16 0.86
C THR A 231 18.92 -5.86 -0.03
N ALA A 232 18.84 -5.48 -1.30
CA ALA A 232 17.94 -6.13 -2.26
C ALA A 232 18.33 -7.60 -2.52
N GLN A 233 19.63 -7.87 -2.63
CA GLN A 233 20.14 -9.24 -2.77
C GLN A 233 19.82 -10.10 -1.55
N ALA A 234 20.01 -9.57 -0.35
CA ALA A 234 19.68 -10.26 0.90
C ALA A 234 18.17 -10.57 1.00
N ALA A 235 17.30 -9.62 0.64
CA ALA A 235 15.85 -9.83 0.61
C ALA A 235 15.44 -10.92 -0.39
N TYR A 236 16.05 -10.94 -1.58
CA TYR A 236 15.79 -11.93 -2.61
C TYR A 236 16.26 -13.34 -2.22
N LEU A 237 17.49 -13.44 -1.66
CA LEU A 237 18.12 -14.70 -1.27
C LEU A 237 17.69 -15.23 0.10
N ASP A 238 16.78 -14.53 0.79
CA ASP A 238 16.33 -14.92 2.12
C ASP A 238 17.39 -14.79 3.23
N ASP A 239 18.35 -13.89 3.04
CA ASP A 239 19.32 -13.57 4.06
C ASP A 239 18.70 -12.65 5.13
N SER A 240 18.72 -13.08 6.38
CA SER A 240 18.16 -12.34 7.52
C SER A 240 19.13 -11.32 8.13
N SER A 241 20.31 -11.13 7.55
CA SER A 241 21.34 -10.23 8.11
C SER A 241 20.96 -8.75 8.12
N PRO A 242 20.31 -8.16 7.09
CA PRO A 242 19.79 -6.81 7.18
C PRO A 242 18.44 -6.75 7.89
N ASN A 243 18.18 -5.65 8.58
CA ASN A 243 16.85 -5.37 9.13
C ASN A 243 15.89 -4.98 7.99
N LEU A 244 15.04 -5.91 7.56
CA LEU A 244 14.06 -5.71 6.49
C LEU A 244 12.66 -5.34 7.02
N GLY A 245 12.48 -5.14 8.32
CA GLY A 245 11.17 -4.88 8.94
C GLY A 245 10.40 -3.76 8.25
N ALA A 246 11.06 -2.63 8.01
CA ALA A 246 10.46 -1.48 7.33
C ALA A 246 9.98 -1.79 5.90
N ILE A 247 10.69 -2.64 5.17
CA ILE A 247 10.32 -3.05 3.81
C ILE A 247 9.09 -3.96 3.84
N TYR A 248 9.03 -4.87 4.83
CA TYR A 248 7.85 -5.71 5.04
C TYR A 248 6.62 -4.89 5.45
N GLU A 249 6.77 -3.91 6.34
CA GLU A 249 5.66 -2.99 6.65
C GLU A 249 5.23 -2.20 5.40
N ASN A 250 6.18 -1.73 4.58
CA ASN A 250 5.86 -1.00 3.36
C ASN A 250 5.01 -1.81 2.37
N VAL A 251 5.38 -3.07 2.13
CA VAL A 251 4.60 -3.92 1.22
C VAL A 251 3.20 -4.21 1.78
N ILE A 252 3.05 -4.38 3.11
CA ILE A 252 1.73 -4.56 3.71
C ILE A 252 0.88 -3.28 3.57
N ALA A 253 1.47 -2.10 3.74
CA ALA A 253 0.79 -0.83 3.47
C ALA A 253 0.32 -0.73 2.02
N GLN A 254 1.15 -1.13 1.06
CA GLN A 254 0.82 -1.20 -0.37
C GLN A 254 -0.36 -2.15 -0.62
N GLU A 255 -0.31 -3.37 -0.10
CA GLU A 255 -1.33 -4.40 -0.27
C GLU A 255 -2.69 -4.00 0.34
N LEU A 256 -2.69 -3.47 1.57
CA LEU A 256 -3.91 -2.95 2.19
C LEU A 256 -4.52 -1.79 1.36
N THR A 257 -3.66 -0.91 0.85
CA THR A 257 -4.10 0.21 0.00
C THR A 257 -4.65 -0.27 -1.34
N ALA A 258 -4.05 -1.29 -1.96
CA ALA A 258 -4.55 -1.89 -3.21
C ALA A 258 -5.97 -2.46 -3.02
N GLN A 259 -6.26 -3.03 -1.86
CA GLN A 259 -7.59 -3.54 -1.48
C GLN A 259 -8.57 -2.43 -1.02
N GLY A 260 -8.15 -1.15 -1.06
CA GLY A 260 -8.98 -0.02 -0.66
C GLY A 260 -9.14 0.14 0.86
N ILE A 261 -8.27 -0.47 1.66
CA ILE A 261 -8.31 -0.38 3.12
C ILE A 261 -7.57 0.87 3.59
N PRO A 262 -8.21 1.75 4.38
CA PRO A 262 -7.55 2.92 4.97
C PRO A 262 -6.45 2.50 5.95
N LEU A 263 -5.31 3.19 5.89
CA LEU A 263 -4.16 2.86 6.69
C LEU A 263 -4.19 3.57 8.06
N TYR A 264 -4.23 2.78 9.12
CA TYR A 264 -4.08 3.23 10.50
C TYR A 264 -3.12 2.34 11.26
N TYR A 265 -2.47 2.88 12.29
CA TYR A 265 -1.71 2.12 13.30
C TYR A 265 -2.09 2.56 14.71
N TYR A 266 -1.81 1.73 15.70
CA TYR A 266 -2.13 2.03 17.08
C TYR A 266 -0.92 1.88 17.99
N MET A 267 -0.73 2.86 18.88
CA MET A 267 0.32 2.80 19.91
C MET A 267 -0.29 2.29 21.21
N ALA A 268 -0.07 1.04 21.51
CA ALA A 268 -0.46 0.41 22.77
C ALA A 268 0.45 0.89 23.90
N LYS A 269 -0.09 1.69 24.81
CA LYS A 269 0.67 2.20 25.96
C LYS A 269 1.35 1.05 26.71
N LYS A 270 2.67 1.15 26.93
CA LYS A 270 3.52 0.15 27.63
C LYS A 270 3.77 -1.17 26.88
N HIS A 271 3.11 -1.44 25.75
CA HIS A 271 3.19 -2.74 25.07
C HIS A 271 3.73 -2.66 23.64
N GLY A 272 4.09 -1.47 23.19
CA GLY A 272 4.61 -1.26 21.85
C GLY A 272 3.55 -0.80 20.85
N GLU A 273 3.80 -1.01 19.58
CA GLU A 273 2.99 -0.56 18.47
C GLU A 273 2.32 -1.75 17.80
N VAL A 274 1.06 -1.59 17.39
CA VAL A 274 0.36 -2.45 16.44
C VAL A 274 0.56 -1.84 15.06
N ASP A 275 1.23 -2.55 14.16
CA ASP A 275 1.73 -2.01 12.90
C ASP A 275 0.61 -1.48 11.99
N PHE A 276 -0.50 -2.21 11.90
CA PHE A 276 -1.70 -1.76 11.19
C PHE A 276 -2.96 -2.14 11.96
N ILE A 277 -4.01 -1.34 11.77
CA ILE A 277 -5.34 -1.61 12.31
C ILE A 277 -6.39 -1.15 11.30
N ALA A 278 -7.41 -1.96 11.08
CA ALA A 278 -8.46 -1.68 10.10
C ALA A 278 -9.85 -1.90 10.68
N ASP A 279 -10.83 -1.10 10.24
CA ASP A 279 -12.24 -1.34 10.55
C ASP A 279 -12.72 -2.62 9.84
N THR A 280 -13.60 -3.38 10.49
CA THR A 280 -14.28 -4.54 9.90
C THR A 280 -15.73 -4.21 9.57
N ASN A 281 -16.36 -4.99 8.68
CA ASN A 281 -17.79 -4.88 8.40
C ASN A 281 -18.68 -5.36 9.57
N ALA A 282 -18.07 -5.92 10.62
CA ALA A 282 -18.77 -6.42 11.83
C ALA A 282 -18.73 -5.40 12.99
N ASP A 283 -18.59 -4.09 12.70
CA ASP A 283 -18.52 -3.02 13.72
C ASP A 283 -17.42 -3.26 14.78
N SER A 284 -16.29 -3.77 14.35
CA SER A 284 -15.11 -4.06 15.16
C SER A 284 -13.85 -3.61 14.41
N VAL A 285 -12.70 -3.84 15.00
CA VAL A 285 -11.40 -3.55 14.35
C VAL A 285 -10.54 -4.81 14.32
N MET A 286 -9.70 -4.92 13.30
CA MET A 286 -8.73 -5.99 13.14
C MET A 286 -7.31 -5.42 13.27
N PRO A 287 -6.55 -5.78 14.32
CA PRO A 287 -5.14 -5.44 14.45
C PRO A 287 -4.26 -6.40 13.64
N PHE A 288 -3.21 -5.86 13.02
CA PHE A 288 -2.20 -6.59 12.26
C PHE A 288 -0.81 -6.28 12.80
N GLU A 289 -0.02 -7.31 12.97
CA GLU A 289 1.41 -7.24 13.29
C GLU A 289 2.21 -7.87 12.16
N VAL A 290 3.31 -7.26 11.77
CA VAL A 290 4.18 -7.72 10.69
C VAL A 290 5.50 -8.25 11.26
N LYS A 291 5.78 -9.52 11.06
CA LYS A 291 6.97 -10.20 11.57
C LYS A 291 7.81 -10.78 10.45
N SER A 292 8.93 -10.11 10.13
CA SER A 292 9.91 -10.59 9.15
C SER A 292 10.88 -11.64 9.70
N GLY A 293 11.02 -11.73 11.03
CA GLY A 293 11.95 -12.61 11.74
C GLY A 293 11.35 -13.94 12.21
N ARG A 294 12.19 -14.74 12.89
CA ARG A 294 11.80 -16.06 13.44
C ARG A 294 10.93 -15.98 14.70
N SER A 295 11.00 -14.86 15.44
CA SER A 295 10.27 -14.68 16.72
C SER A 295 8.84 -14.12 16.49
N TYR A 296 8.11 -14.66 15.53
CA TYR A 296 6.78 -14.18 15.15
C TYR A 296 5.68 -14.41 16.18
N ARG A 297 5.91 -15.33 17.14
CA ARG A 297 4.95 -15.62 18.25
C ARG A 297 5.03 -14.60 19.40
N THR A 298 5.93 -13.61 19.33
CA THR A 298 6.04 -12.55 20.33
C THR A 298 5.40 -11.28 19.77
N HIS A 299 4.21 -10.95 20.23
CA HIS A 299 3.41 -9.83 19.73
C HIS A 299 2.64 -9.12 20.88
N ALA A 300 3.39 -8.62 21.86
CA ALA A 300 2.84 -8.02 23.08
C ALA A 300 1.81 -6.90 22.83
N ALA A 301 1.93 -6.16 21.72
CA ALA A 301 0.98 -5.09 21.38
C ALA A 301 -0.40 -5.64 20.99
N ILE A 302 -0.45 -6.68 20.14
CA ILE A 302 -1.71 -7.38 19.81
C ILE A 302 -2.30 -8.01 21.06
N ASP A 303 -1.49 -8.75 21.86
CA ASP A 303 -1.96 -9.40 23.08
C ASP A 303 -2.61 -8.40 24.03
N ALA A 304 -2.00 -7.23 24.21
CA ALA A 304 -2.53 -6.17 25.05
C ALA A 304 -3.86 -5.59 24.53
N VAL A 305 -4.01 -5.49 23.22
CA VAL A 305 -5.24 -5.03 22.57
C VAL A 305 -6.35 -6.05 22.73
N LEU A 306 -6.05 -7.34 22.51
CA LEU A 306 -7.02 -8.42 22.65
C LEU A 306 -7.46 -8.63 24.12
N ALA A 307 -6.54 -8.45 25.08
CA ALA A 307 -6.84 -8.57 26.51
C ALA A 307 -7.69 -7.42 27.06
N ASN A 308 -7.80 -6.30 26.36
CA ASN A 308 -8.58 -5.14 26.83
C ASN A 308 -10.05 -5.26 26.43
N ALA A 309 -10.89 -5.66 27.39
CA ALA A 309 -12.33 -5.85 27.17
C ALA A 309 -13.07 -4.58 26.67
N GLU A 310 -12.56 -3.37 26.96
CA GLU A 310 -13.16 -2.12 26.49
C GLU A 310 -13.11 -1.96 24.98
N TYR A 311 -12.13 -2.59 24.31
CA TYR A 311 -11.97 -2.50 22.87
C TYR A 311 -12.87 -3.45 22.09
N ARG A 312 -13.36 -4.51 22.76
CA ARG A 312 -14.21 -5.54 22.15
C ARG A 312 -13.60 -6.18 20.90
N ILE A 313 -12.27 -6.32 20.90
CA ILE A 313 -11.51 -6.94 19.83
C ILE A 313 -11.24 -8.39 20.24
N SER A 314 -11.78 -9.34 19.49
CA SER A 314 -11.65 -10.76 19.80
C SER A 314 -10.59 -11.48 18.98
N GLN A 315 -10.13 -10.85 17.89
CA GLN A 315 -9.21 -11.45 16.94
C GLN A 315 -8.14 -10.45 16.50
N GLY A 316 -6.94 -11.00 16.20
CA GLY A 316 -5.84 -10.26 15.60
C GLY A 316 -5.07 -11.15 14.62
N VAL A 317 -4.33 -10.54 13.72
CA VAL A 317 -3.57 -11.24 12.69
C VAL A 317 -2.08 -10.92 12.81
N VAL A 318 -1.25 -11.95 12.81
CA VAL A 318 0.20 -11.83 12.68
C VAL A 318 0.61 -12.32 11.30
N LEU A 319 1.10 -11.39 10.49
CA LEU A 319 1.66 -11.67 9.16
C LEU A 319 3.13 -12.06 9.34
N SER A 320 3.48 -13.27 8.94
CA SER A 320 4.81 -13.79 9.17
C SER A 320 5.28 -14.70 8.04
N ARG A 321 6.49 -15.22 8.18
CA ARG A 321 7.05 -16.21 7.23
C ARG A 321 6.53 -17.63 7.48
N SER A 322 5.74 -17.82 8.55
CA SER A 322 5.20 -19.14 8.89
C SER A 322 3.95 -19.46 8.06
N ASN A 323 3.61 -20.75 8.02
CA ASN A 323 2.36 -21.21 7.45
C ASN A 323 1.17 -20.79 8.32
N ILE A 324 -0.06 -21.00 7.82
CA ILE A 324 -1.30 -20.70 8.54
C ILE A 324 -1.38 -21.48 9.84
N ALA A 325 -1.70 -20.78 10.92
CA ALA A 325 -1.94 -21.35 12.24
C ALA A 325 -2.86 -20.43 13.05
N GLN A 326 -3.44 -20.93 14.11
CA GLN A 326 -4.22 -20.15 15.07
C GLN A 326 -3.82 -20.53 16.50
N ASP A 327 -3.75 -19.51 17.36
CA ASP A 327 -3.52 -19.68 18.79
C ASP A 327 -4.38 -18.65 19.55
N GLY A 328 -5.39 -19.15 20.28
CA GLY A 328 -6.37 -18.29 20.93
C GLY A 328 -7.08 -17.34 19.96
N GLY A 329 -7.02 -16.03 20.24
CA GLY A 329 -7.57 -14.99 19.38
C GLY A 329 -6.64 -14.53 18.25
N THR A 330 -5.44 -15.10 18.11
CA THR A 330 -4.45 -14.68 17.10
C THR A 330 -4.39 -15.68 15.96
N THR A 331 -4.60 -15.20 14.74
CA THR A 331 -4.42 -15.97 13.51
C THR A 331 -3.08 -15.59 12.89
N TYR A 332 -2.25 -16.57 12.59
CA TYR A 332 -0.98 -16.41 11.88
C TYR A 332 -1.22 -16.69 10.41
N LEU A 333 -0.89 -15.71 9.56
CA LEU A 333 -0.99 -15.85 8.11
C LEU A 333 0.40 -15.64 7.46
N PRO A 334 0.70 -16.35 6.39
CA PRO A 334 1.93 -16.09 5.64
C PRO A 334 1.89 -14.70 4.99
N LEU A 335 3.04 -14.03 4.92
CA LEU A 335 3.19 -12.68 4.36
C LEU A 335 2.58 -12.56 2.96
N TYR A 336 2.68 -13.58 2.15
CA TYR A 336 2.10 -13.57 0.81
C TYR A 336 0.55 -13.61 0.79
N ALA A 337 -0.11 -13.93 1.91
CA ALA A 337 -1.57 -13.90 2.00
C ALA A 337 -2.15 -12.48 2.12
N THR A 338 -1.31 -11.46 2.10
CA THR A 338 -1.73 -10.06 2.21
C THR A 338 -2.69 -9.62 1.09
N TYR A 339 -2.61 -10.19 -0.10
CA TYR A 339 -3.51 -9.88 -1.22
C TYR A 339 -4.99 -10.19 -0.94
N CYS A 340 -5.29 -11.04 0.03
CA CYS A 340 -6.66 -11.47 0.33
C CYS A 340 -7.16 -11.05 1.72
N LEU A 341 -6.45 -10.17 2.45
CA LEU A 341 -6.81 -9.77 3.82
C LEU A 341 -8.20 -9.14 3.91
N ARG A 342 -8.60 -8.34 2.93
CA ARG A 342 -9.93 -7.73 2.91
C ARG A 342 -11.03 -8.78 3.05
N ASP A 343 -10.96 -9.83 2.25
CA ASP A 343 -11.97 -10.87 2.20
C ASP A 343 -11.88 -11.82 3.41
N VAL A 344 -10.63 -12.24 3.74
CA VAL A 344 -10.37 -13.19 4.82
C VAL A 344 -10.71 -12.60 6.19
N CYS A 345 -10.36 -11.34 6.42
CA CYS A 345 -10.60 -10.63 7.67
C CYS A 345 -11.88 -9.78 7.67
N ASN A 346 -12.69 -9.86 6.63
CA ASN A 346 -13.93 -9.08 6.48
C ASN A 346 -13.72 -7.58 6.72
N LEU A 347 -12.68 -7.00 6.11
CA LEU A 347 -12.32 -5.60 6.32
C LEU A 347 -13.27 -4.65 5.60
N ALA A 348 -13.60 -3.54 6.27
CA ALA A 348 -14.41 -2.47 5.69
C ALA A 348 -13.59 -1.65 4.70
N SER A 349 -14.14 -1.44 3.50
CA SER A 349 -13.59 -0.50 2.53
C SER A 349 -14.58 0.64 2.31
N PRO A 350 -14.14 1.91 2.43
CA PRO A 350 -15.01 3.05 2.15
C PRO A 350 -15.42 3.15 0.68
N SER A 351 -14.76 2.41 -0.19
CA SER A 351 -15.01 2.42 -1.65
C SER A 351 -16.06 1.41 -2.10
N THR A 352 -17.07 1.09 -1.30
CA THR A 352 -18.27 0.51 -1.87
C THR A 352 -19.06 1.60 -2.61
N VAL A 353 -18.51 2.08 -3.73
CA VAL A 353 -19.38 2.41 -4.84
C VAL A 353 -19.99 1.05 -5.24
N SER A 354 -21.27 0.89 -4.93
CA SER A 354 -22.07 -0.21 -5.45
C SER A 354 -21.65 -0.45 -6.90
N THR A 355 -21.27 -1.66 -7.21
CA THR A 355 -21.09 -2.17 -8.56
C THR A 355 -22.33 -1.81 -9.35
N ILE A 356 -22.30 -0.71 -10.08
CA ILE A 356 -23.16 -0.53 -11.22
C ILE A 356 -22.67 -1.60 -12.20
N GLY A 357 -23.51 -2.54 -12.48
CA GLY A 357 -23.34 -3.82 -13.14
C GLY A 357 -22.11 -3.97 -14.04
N ASP A 358 -21.65 -5.20 -14.15
CA ASP A 358 -20.56 -5.63 -15.01
C ASP A 358 -20.49 -4.84 -16.31
N PHE A 359 -19.58 -3.87 -16.39
CA PHE A 359 -19.20 -3.28 -17.67
C PHE A 359 -18.30 -4.28 -18.38
N SER A 360 -18.91 -5.15 -19.18
CA SER A 360 -18.18 -5.87 -20.21
C SER A 360 -17.77 -4.84 -21.28
N LEU A 361 -16.53 -4.41 -21.25
CA LEU A 361 -15.91 -3.71 -22.37
C LEU A 361 -15.84 -4.68 -23.54
N THR A 362 -16.82 -4.62 -24.42
CA THR A 362 -16.73 -5.28 -25.72
C THR A 362 -15.82 -4.40 -26.60
N VAL A 363 -14.54 -4.73 -26.64
CA VAL A 363 -13.62 -4.12 -27.61
C VAL A 363 -13.99 -4.67 -28.97
N HIS A 364 -14.62 -3.86 -29.80
CA HIS A 364 -14.76 -4.18 -31.22
C HIS A 364 -13.42 -3.90 -31.90
N PRO A 365 -12.79 -4.90 -32.54
CA PRO A 365 -11.61 -4.65 -33.35
C PRO A 365 -12.01 -3.75 -34.53
N VAL A 366 -11.21 -2.70 -34.76
CA VAL A 366 -11.27 -1.84 -35.95
C VAL A 366 -10.72 -2.57 -37.14
#